data_a34dbca5013421730c8f8840020f88a6
#
_entry.id   a34dbca5013421730c8f8840020f88a6
#
_cell.length_a   1.000
_cell.length_b   1.000
_cell.length_c   1.000
_cell.angle_alpha   90.00
_cell.angle_beta   90.00
_cell.angle_gamma   90.00
#
_symmetry.space_group_name_H-M   'P 1'
#
loop_
_entity.id
_entity.type
_entity.pdbx_description
1 polymer ?
#
loop_
_entity_poly.entity_id
_entity_poly.type
_entity_poly.pdbx_seq_one_letter_code
_entity_poly.pdbx_strand_id
1 'polypeptide(L)'
;MGYVRLKQLIEQNAWREAGRELGQYMNGEWDDELAVLAATVFSALGDWEGAYTCIAQGLQYNYRNYELYLLLGNYYERKNCNQAWLCYENALYYCSDEDDRRIIQQHKERVQQDDRWCVHKVSIVILTYNLKDMNMQCIGSIRDTCDPSSYELVVVDNASTDGTL
;
A
#
# COMPACT_ATOMS: atom_id res chain seq x y z
N MET A 1 14.50 12.98 -17.48
CA MET A 1 13.89 12.38 -18.70
C MET A 1 13.17 11.14 -18.26
N GLY A 2 11.86 11.28 -18.02
CA GLY A 2 11.19 10.21 -17.30
C GLY A 2 10.73 9.08 -18.21
N TYR A 3 11.06 7.89 -17.96
CA TYR A 3 10.50 6.54 -18.25
C TYR A 3 9.55 6.42 -19.47
N VAL A 4 9.77 7.21 -20.55
CA VAL A 4 8.83 7.39 -21.68
C VAL A 4 8.46 6.05 -22.33
N ARG A 5 9.47 5.19 -22.58
CA ARG A 5 9.23 3.90 -23.20
C ARG A 5 8.42 2.98 -22.29
N LEU A 6 8.75 2.96 -21.00
CA LEU A 6 8.04 2.15 -20.01
C LEU A 6 6.57 2.57 -19.90
N LYS A 7 6.30 3.88 -19.83
CA LYS A 7 4.93 4.42 -19.82
C LYS A 7 4.12 4.02 -21.06
N GLN A 8 4.71 4.16 -22.25
CA GLN A 8 4.06 3.74 -23.49
C GLN A 8 3.68 2.26 -23.49
N LEU A 9 4.56 1.39 -22.99
CA LEU A 9 4.28 -0.04 -22.89
C LEU A 9 3.15 -0.35 -21.89
N ILE A 10 3.09 0.38 -20.79
CA ILE A 10 2.01 0.27 -19.79
C ILE A 10 0.69 0.72 -20.40
N GLU A 11 0.64 1.86 -21.08
CA GLU A 11 -0.55 2.35 -21.77
C GLU A 11 -1.08 1.38 -22.84
N GLN A 12 -0.17 0.66 -23.50
CA GLN A 12 -0.49 -0.38 -24.48
C GLN A 12 -0.84 -1.73 -23.86
N ASN A 13 -0.83 -1.85 -22.53
CA ASN A 13 -0.97 -3.13 -21.79
C ASN A 13 0.04 -4.19 -22.20
N ALA A 14 1.21 -3.79 -22.69
CA ALA A 14 2.29 -4.67 -23.12
C ALA A 14 3.14 -5.11 -21.91
N TRP A 15 2.50 -5.80 -20.95
CA TRP A 15 3.05 -6.06 -19.61
C TRP A 15 4.38 -6.82 -19.60
N ARG A 16 4.54 -7.81 -20.49
CA ARG A 16 5.79 -8.58 -20.58
C ARG A 16 6.95 -7.75 -21.10
N GLU A 17 6.69 -6.89 -22.10
CA GLU A 17 7.67 -5.95 -22.63
C GLU A 17 7.98 -4.87 -21.60
N ALA A 18 6.96 -4.34 -20.91
CA ALA A 18 7.13 -3.41 -19.81
C ALA A 18 8.00 -3.98 -18.69
N GLY A 19 7.82 -5.24 -18.32
CA GLY A 19 8.67 -5.93 -17.34
C GLY A 19 10.13 -6.05 -17.77
N ARG A 20 10.40 -6.30 -19.05
CA ARG A 20 11.78 -6.33 -19.59
C ARG A 20 12.39 -4.93 -19.60
N GLU A 21 11.63 -3.94 -20.03
CA GLU A 21 12.06 -2.53 -20.04
C GLU A 21 12.36 -2.04 -18.63
N LEU A 22 11.49 -2.37 -17.66
CA LEU A 22 11.66 -2.03 -16.24
C LEU A 22 13.01 -2.52 -15.69
N GLY A 23 13.47 -3.71 -16.12
CA GLY A 23 14.76 -4.28 -15.70
C GLY A 23 15.97 -3.36 -15.93
N GLN A 24 15.89 -2.43 -16.87
CA GLN A 24 16.97 -1.48 -17.15
C GLN A 24 17.08 -0.40 -16.06
N TYR A 25 15.98 -0.11 -15.35
CA TYR A 25 15.90 0.93 -14.34
C TYR A 25 16.11 0.40 -12.92
N MET A 26 15.90 -0.89 -12.68
CA MET A 26 15.89 -1.50 -11.33
C MET A 26 17.21 -1.33 -10.56
N ASN A 27 18.33 -1.18 -11.25
CA ASN A 27 19.67 -1.00 -10.65
C ASN A 27 20.12 0.47 -10.60
N GLY A 28 19.26 1.40 -11.01
CA GLY A 28 19.53 2.84 -11.05
C GLY A 28 19.04 3.56 -9.80
N GLU A 29 19.00 4.88 -9.92
CA GLU A 29 18.38 5.74 -8.90
C GLU A 29 16.85 5.58 -8.96
N TRP A 30 16.27 5.43 -7.78
CA TRP A 30 14.81 5.29 -7.63
C TRP A 30 14.19 6.63 -7.26
N ASP A 31 13.00 6.85 -7.79
CA ASP A 31 12.08 7.89 -7.39
C ASP A 31 10.66 7.30 -7.21
N ASP A 32 9.72 8.09 -6.77
CA ASP A 32 8.34 7.67 -6.57
C ASP A 32 7.63 7.38 -7.89
N GLU A 33 8.00 8.04 -9.00
CA GLU A 33 7.47 7.77 -10.33
C GLU A 33 7.86 6.36 -10.81
N LEU A 34 9.16 5.98 -10.68
CA LEU A 34 9.61 4.64 -11.01
C LEU A 34 8.91 3.59 -10.13
N ALA A 35 8.72 3.89 -8.85
CA ALA A 35 8.05 2.99 -7.92
C ALA A 35 6.59 2.72 -8.33
N VAL A 36 5.83 3.75 -8.76
CA VAL A 36 4.47 3.60 -9.30
C VAL A 36 4.47 2.73 -10.54
N LEU A 37 5.35 3.00 -11.51
CA LEU A 37 5.44 2.25 -12.75
C LEU A 37 5.82 0.78 -12.50
N ALA A 38 6.81 0.54 -11.63
CA ALA A 38 7.25 -0.80 -11.26
C ALA A 38 6.14 -1.58 -10.56
N ALA A 39 5.48 -0.98 -9.57
CA ALA A 39 4.38 -1.61 -8.85
C ALA A 39 3.21 -1.93 -9.79
N THR A 40 2.90 -1.06 -10.74
CA THR A 40 1.87 -1.29 -11.76
C THR A 40 2.22 -2.49 -12.63
N VAL A 41 3.45 -2.57 -13.13
CA VAL A 41 3.91 -3.70 -13.96
C VAL A 41 3.91 -5.01 -13.18
N PHE A 42 4.45 -5.04 -11.95
CA PHE A 42 4.46 -6.25 -11.12
C PHE A 42 3.03 -6.71 -10.78
N SER A 43 2.13 -5.79 -10.45
CA SER A 43 0.72 -6.10 -10.19
C SER A 43 0.05 -6.73 -11.41
N ALA A 44 0.27 -6.17 -12.60
CA ALA A 44 -0.29 -6.68 -13.85
C ALA A 44 0.27 -8.06 -14.23
N LEU A 45 1.52 -8.35 -13.87
CA LEU A 45 2.15 -9.65 -14.05
C LEU A 45 1.77 -10.66 -12.96
N GLY A 46 1.04 -10.25 -11.93
CA GLY A 46 0.61 -11.09 -10.81
C GLY A 46 1.65 -11.25 -9.69
N ASP A 47 2.76 -10.54 -9.76
CA ASP A 47 3.78 -10.50 -8.70
C ASP A 47 3.40 -9.43 -7.65
N TRP A 48 2.50 -9.80 -6.74
CA TRP A 48 1.97 -8.91 -5.74
C TRP A 48 2.98 -8.52 -4.65
N GLU A 49 3.91 -9.41 -4.32
CA GLU A 49 4.95 -9.13 -3.33
C GLU A 49 6.02 -8.19 -3.91
N GLY A 50 6.37 -8.39 -5.19
CA GLY A 50 7.21 -7.43 -5.91
C GLY A 50 6.57 -6.05 -6.00
N ALA A 51 5.28 -5.99 -6.31
CA ALA A 51 4.52 -4.74 -6.32
C ALA A 51 4.54 -4.05 -4.95
N TYR A 52 4.26 -4.79 -3.87
CA TYR A 52 4.30 -4.26 -2.50
C TYR A 52 5.66 -3.68 -2.13
N THR A 53 6.74 -4.39 -2.49
CA THR A 53 8.12 -3.92 -2.24
C THR A 53 8.39 -2.59 -2.93
N CYS A 54 7.98 -2.45 -4.20
CA CYS A 54 8.12 -1.19 -4.94
C CYS A 54 7.29 -0.06 -4.32
N ILE A 55 6.05 -0.35 -3.90
CA ILE A 55 5.18 0.63 -3.22
C ILE A 55 5.82 1.11 -1.92
N ALA A 56 6.29 0.19 -1.09
CA ALA A 56 6.93 0.52 0.19
C ALA A 56 8.17 1.39 -0.01
N GLN A 57 8.99 1.07 -1.01
CA GLN A 57 10.15 1.88 -1.37
C GLN A 57 9.74 3.27 -1.89
N GLY A 58 8.74 3.34 -2.77
CA GLY A 58 8.24 4.61 -3.32
C GLY A 58 7.71 5.57 -2.25
N LEU A 59 7.00 5.04 -1.24
CA LEU A 59 6.50 5.84 -0.12
C LEU A 59 7.62 6.40 0.77
N GLN A 60 8.82 5.82 0.77
CA GLN A 60 9.98 6.40 1.43
C GLN A 60 10.52 7.63 0.69
N TYR A 61 10.41 7.67 -0.64
CA TYR A 61 10.78 8.84 -1.45
C TYR A 61 9.72 9.93 -1.40
N ASN A 62 8.44 9.55 -1.54
CA ASN A 62 7.34 10.50 -1.52
C ASN A 62 6.08 9.89 -0.87
N TYR A 63 5.95 10.11 0.43
CA TYR A 63 4.79 9.65 1.21
C TYR A 63 3.47 10.37 0.83
N ARG A 64 3.51 11.38 -0.04
CA ARG A 64 2.33 12.11 -0.53
C ARG A 64 1.85 11.64 -1.90
N ASN A 65 2.54 10.69 -2.51
CA ASN A 65 2.13 10.17 -3.81
C ASN A 65 0.88 9.30 -3.66
N TYR A 66 -0.28 9.83 -4.13
CA TYR A 66 -1.57 9.16 -4.00
C TYR A 66 -1.67 7.87 -4.82
N GLU A 67 -0.95 7.76 -5.95
CA GLU A 67 -0.97 6.57 -6.80
C GLU A 67 -0.38 5.36 -6.06
N LEU A 68 0.65 5.57 -5.23
CA LEU A 68 1.22 4.52 -4.39
C LEU A 68 0.20 4.01 -3.36
N TYR A 69 -0.59 4.91 -2.74
CA TYR A 69 -1.67 4.50 -1.85
C TYR A 69 -2.80 3.79 -2.58
N LEU A 70 -3.15 4.21 -3.81
CA LEU A 70 -4.12 3.50 -4.65
C LEU A 70 -3.64 2.07 -4.94
N LEU A 71 -2.39 1.90 -5.35
CA LEU A 71 -1.79 0.59 -5.61
C LEU A 71 -1.70 -0.27 -4.34
N LEU A 72 -1.38 0.34 -3.20
CA LEU A 72 -1.38 -0.32 -1.90
C LEU A 72 -2.78 -0.79 -1.50
N GLY A 73 -3.80 0.02 -1.75
CA GLY A 73 -5.19 -0.36 -1.57
C GLY A 73 -5.56 -1.59 -2.41
N ASN A 74 -5.21 -1.59 -3.69
CA ASN A 74 -5.44 -2.73 -4.59
C ASN A 74 -4.74 -4.02 -4.10
N TYR A 75 -3.54 -3.90 -3.53
CA TYR A 75 -2.84 -5.03 -2.91
C TYR A 75 -3.61 -5.57 -1.70
N TYR A 76 -4.10 -4.69 -0.82
CA TYR A 76 -4.79 -5.08 0.39
C TYR A 76 -6.24 -5.54 0.17
N GLU A 77 -6.93 -5.17 -0.89
CA GLU A 77 -8.27 -5.68 -1.20
C GLU A 77 -8.33 -7.21 -1.15
N ARG A 78 -7.24 -7.88 -1.49
CA ARG A 78 -7.14 -9.34 -1.49
C ARG A 78 -6.86 -9.93 -0.10
N LYS A 79 -6.34 -9.14 0.82
CA LYS A 79 -5.82 -9.60 2.12
C LYS A 79 -6.63 -9.06 3.30
N ASN A 80 -6.92 -7.75 3.28
CA ASN A 80 -7.56 -7.06 4.39
C ASN A 80 -8.34 -5.83 3.89
N CYS A 81 -9.67 -5.94 3.83
CA CYS A 81 -10.56 -4.90 3.33
C CYS A 81 -10.44 -3.59 4.11
N ASN A 82 -10.30 -3.66 5.44
CA ASN A 82 -10.18 -2.48 6.28
C ASN A 82 -8.90 -1.71 5.97
N GLN A 83 -7.80 -2.43 5.75
CA GLN A 83 -6.53 -1.82 5.38
C GLN A 83 -6.56 -1.25 3.96
N ALA A 84 -7.24 -1.93 3.02
CA ALA A 84 -7.48 -1.40 1.68
C ALA A 84 -8.25 -0.07 1.75
N TRP A 85 -9.31 -0.03 2.55
CA TRP A 85 -10.11 1.17 2.74
C TRP A 85 -9.27 2.34 3.27
N LEU A 86 -8.42 2.11 4.30
CA LEU A 86 -7.51 3.13 4.83
C LEU A 86 -6.50 3.64 3.78
N CYS A 87 -6.01 2.74 2.91
CA CYS A 87 -5.13 3.13 1.81
C CYS A 87 -5.86 4.05 0.82
N TYR A 88 -7.11 3.75 0.47
CA TYR A 88 -7.91 4.62 -0.40
C TYR A 88 -8.26 5.96 0.25
N GLU A 89 -8.48 6.02 1.57
CA GLU A 89 -8.61 7.29 2.30
C GLU A 89 -7.35 8.16 2.16
N ASN A 90 -6.17 7.56 2.33
CA ASN A 90 -4.91 8.26 2.13
C ASN A 90 -4.73 8.72 0.68
N ALA A 91 -5.08 7.87 -0.29
CA ALA A 91 -5.05 8.24 -1.70
C ALA A 91 -5.96 9.45 -1.98
N LEU A 92 -7.20 9.45 -1.48
CA LEU A 92 -8.13 10.57 -1.60
C LEU A 92 -7.61 11.84 -0.93
N TYR A 93 -6.92 11.72 0.21
CA TYR A 93 -6.38 12.86 0.93
C TYR A 93 -5.30 13.60 0.14
N TYR A 94 -4.44 12.87 -0.59
CA TYR A 94 -3.35 13.45 -1.37
C TYR A 94 -3.71 13.71 -2.84
N CYS A 95 -4.74 13.08 -3.37
CA CYS A 95 -5.17 13.26 -4.77
C CYS A 95 -5.90 14.59 -4.96
N SER A 96 -5.46 15.39 -5.94
CA SER A 96 -6.11 16.64 -6.34
C SER A 96 -6.84 16.53 -7.68
N ASP A 97 -6.59 15.48 -8.46
CA ASP A 97 -7.27 15.26 -9.74
C ASP A 97 -8.67 14.68 -9.53
N GLU A 98 -9.69 15.31 -10.12
CA GLU A 98 -11.10 14.94 -9.88
C GLU A 98 -11.49 13.61 -10.54
N ASP A 99 -10.88 13.24 -11.66
CA ASP A 99 -11.18 11.98 -12.33
C ASP A 99 -10.57 10.81 -11.57
N ASP A 100 -9.33 10.96 -11.11
CA ASP A 100 -8.67 9.97 -10.24
C ASP A 100 -9.38 9.84 -8.89
N ARG A 101 -9.83 10.94 -8.29
CA ARG A 101 -10.64 10.92 -7.06
C ARG A 101 -11.90 10.08 -7.23
N ARG A 102 -12.60 10.18 -8.37
CA ARG A 102 -13.78 9.35 -8.64
C ARG A 102 -13.43 7.87 -8.71
N ILE A 103 -12.32 7.53 -9.35
CA ILE A 103 -11.83 6.15 -9.44
C ILE A 103 -11.52 5.60 -8.05
N ILE A 104 -10.76 6.35 -7.25
CA ILE A 104 -10.39 5.96 -5.88
C ILE A 104 -11.64 5.79 -5.02
N GLN A 105 -12.60 6.69 -5.14
CA GLN A 105 -13.86 6.63 -4.40
C GLN A 105 -14.68 5.35 -4.74
N GLN A 106 -14.73 4.97 -6.02
CA GLN A 106 -15.37 3.71 -6.44
C GLN A 106 -14.69 2.47 -5.83
N HIS A 107 -13.36 2.45 -5.77
CA HIS A 107 -12.63 1.37 -5.10
C HIS A 107 -12.97 1.28 -3.62
N LYS A 108 -12.99 2.42 -2.93
CA LYS A 108 -13.35 2.53 -1.53
C LYS A 108 -14.77 2.03 -1.25
N GLU A 109 -15.75 2.44 -2.06
CA GLU A 109 -17.15 2.00 -1.94
C GLU A 109 -17.30 0.50 -2.19
N ARG A 110 -16.55 -0.05 -3.16
CA ARG A 110 -16.53 -1.49 -3.42
C ARG A 110 -16.03 -2.28 -2.21
N VAL A 111 -14.97 -1.81 -1.55
CA VAL A 111 -14.43 -2.44 -0.35
C VAL A 111 -15.44 -2.42 0.80
N GLN A 112 -16.22 -1.35 0.95
CA GLN A 112 -17.27 -1.25 1.98
C GLN A 112 -18.44 -2.23 1.77
N GLN A 113 -18.59 -2.76 0.55
CA GLN A 113 -19.60 -3.78 0.23
C GLN A 113 -19.10 -5.21 0.44
N ASP A 114 -17.82 -5.40 0.76
CA ASP A 114 -17.25 -6.71 1.07
C ASP A 114 -17.66 -7.16 2.47
N ASP A 115 -18.15 -8.40 2.60
CA ASP A 115 -18.62 -8.96 3.87
C ASP A 115 -17.53 -9.02 4.96
N ARG A 116 -16.26 -8.91 4.57
CA ARG A 116 -15.11 -8.86 5.47
C ARG A 116 -14.85 -7.47 6.03
N TRP A 117 -15.45 -6.43 5.42
CA TRP A 117 -15.30 -5.07 5.92
C TRP A 117 -16.11 -4.86 7.18
N CYS A 118 -15.52 -4.26 8.19
CA CYS A 118 -16.20 -4.00 9.46
C CYS A 118 -15.77 -2.65 10.04
N VAL A 119 -16.70 -2.04 10.77
CA VAL A 119 -16.43 -0.83 11.57
C VAL A 119 -16.22 -1.25 13.02
N HIS A 120 -15.01 -1.03 13.52
CA HIS A 120 -14.70 -1.29 14.93
C HIS A 120 -15.10 -0.10 15.80
N LYS A 121 -15.51 -0.40 17.04
CA LYS A 121 -15.88 0.66 18.00
C LYS A 121 -14.69 1.46 18.49
N VAL A 122 -13.52 0.83 18.54
CA VAL A 122 -12.27 1.41 19.03
C VAL A 122 -11.12 1.06 18.12
N SER A 123 -10.33 2.05 17.74
CA SER A 123 -9.03 1.83 17.11
C SER A 123 -7.92 2.01 18.15
N ILE A 124 -7.14 0.95 18.37
CA ILE A 124 -5.95 1.01 19.23
C ILE A 124 -4.75 1.22 18.32
N VAL A 125 -4.14 2.40 18.43
CA VAL A 125 -2.97 2.76 17.61
C VAL A 125 -1.71 2.61 18.43
N ILE A 126 -0.79 1.75 17.98
CA ILE A 126 0.53 1.58 18.58
C ILE A 126 1.57 2.15 17.63
N LEU A 127 2.27 3.19 18.09
CA LEU A 127 3.42 3.72 17.37
C LEU A 127 4.67 2.96 17.83
N THR A 128 5.40 2.36 16.89
CA THR A 128 6.60 1.59 17.18
C THR A 128 7.85 2.23 16.57
N TYR A 129 8.95 2.07 17.26
CA TYR A 129 10.29 2.33 16.75
C TYR A 129 11.27 1.40 17.45
N ASN A 130 11.69 0.33 16.78
CA ASN A 130 12.46 -0.77 17.38
C ASN A 130 11.73 -1.39 18.60
N LEU A 131 12.44 -2.11 19.47
CA LEU A 131 11.91 -2.76 20.66
C LEU A 131 10.86 -3.84 20.34
N LYS A 132 11.17 -4.68 19.36
CA LYS A 132 10.31 -5.77 18.87
C LYS A 132 9.64 -6.56 19.99
N ASP A 133 10.41 -7.04 20.96
CA ASP A 133 9.88 -7.90 22.04
C ASP A 133 8.86 -7.16 22.91
N MET A 134 9.09 -5.88 23.22
CA MET A 134 8.12 -5.06 23.97
C MET A 134 6.85 -4.80 23.17
N ASN A 135 6.99 -4.54 21.89
CA ASN A 135 5.84 -4.35 20.99
C ASN A 135 5.01 -5.63 20.91
N MET A 136 5.65 -6.79 20.79
CA MET A 136 4.98 -8.10 20.78
C MET A 136 4.27 -8.41 22.10
N GLN A 137 4.87 -8.08 23.23
CA GLN A 137 4.23 -8.22 24.55
C GLN A 137 3.01 -7.30 24.69
N CYS A 138 3.11 -6.05 24.25
CA CYS A 138 2.00 -5.11 24.27
C CYS A 138 0.82 -5.62 23.40
N ILE A 139 1.11 -6.04 22.17
CA ILE A 139 0.10 -6.60 21.26
C ILE A 139 -0.53 -7.86 21.84
N GLY A 140 0.28 -8.76 22.41
CA GLY A 140 -0.19 -9.97 23.08
C GLY A 140 -1.14 -9.65 24.23
N SER A 141 -0.76 -8.72 25.10
CA SER A 141 -1.60 -8.29 26.22
C SER A 141 -2.96 -7.74 25.77
N ILE A 142 -2.99 -6.93 24.70
CA ILE A 142 -4.26 -6.42 24.15
C ILE A 142 -5.12 -7.57 23.65
N ARG A 143 -4.55 -8.52 22.91
CA ARG A 143 -5.28 -9.68 22.37
C ARG A 143 -5.82 -10.60 23.44
N ASP A 144 -5.09 -10.73 24.55
CA ASP A 144 -5.47 -11.61 25.67
C ASP A 144 -6.55 -11.00 26.57
N THR A 145 -6.65 -9.65 26.60
CA THR A 145 -7.52 -8.96 27.55
C THR A 145 -8.73 -8.28 26.91
N CYS A 146 -8.73 -8.04 25.61
CA CYS A 146 -9.80 -7.34 24.90
C CYS A 146 -10.59 -8.28 23.99
N ASP A 147 -11.91 -8.04 23.87
CA ASP A 147 -12.75 -8.73 22.90
C ASP A 147 -12.34 -8.36 21.47
N PRO A 148 -11.89 -9.31 20.63
CA PRO A 148 -11.47 -9.03 19.26
C PRO A 148 -12.51 -8.35 18.37
N SER A 149 -13.79 -8.50 18.69
CA SER A 149 -14.88 -7.87 17.93
C SER A 149 -15.10 -6.39 18.27
N SER A 150 -14.47 -5.90 19.34
CA SER A 150 -14.67 -4.54 19.86
C SER A 150 -13.65 -3.52 19.39
N TYR A 151 -12.53 -3.97 18.86
CA TYR A 151 -11.42 -3.07 18.47
C TYR A 151 -10.75 -3.51 17.18
N GLU A 152 -10.08 -2.57 16.54
CA GLU A 152 -9.01 -2.83 15.59
C GLU A 152 -7.65 -2.42 16.17
N LEU A 153 -6.60 -3.09 15.74
CA LEU A 153 -5.23 -2.78 16.16
C LEU A 153 -4.44 -2.27 14.97
N VAL A 154 -4.03 -1.02 15.05
CA VAL A 154 -3.21 -0.35 14.02
C VAL A 154 -1.80 -0.18 14.55
N VAL A 155 -0.84 -0.84 13.93
CA VAL A 155 0.58 -0.69 14.27
C VAL A 155 1.24 0.22 13.25
N VAL A 156 1.79 1.32 13.73
CA VAL A 156 2.50 2.30 12.88
C VAL A 156 3.98 2.19 13.21
N ASP A 157 4.75 1.66 12.27
CA ASP A 157 6.20 1.54 12.44
C ASP A 157 6.93 2.78 11.92
N ASN A 158 7.81 3.32 12.76
CA ASN A 158 8.60 4.50 12.43
C ASN A 158 10.02 4.12 11.98
N ALA A 159 10.10 3.30 10.94
CA ALA A 159 11.34 2.80 10.34
C ALA A 159 12.22 1.98 11.29
N SER A 160 11.63 0.96 11.93
CA SER A 160 12.37 -0.01 12.75
C SER A 160 13.36 -0.83 11.92
N THR A 161 14.49 -1.19 12.53
CA THR A 161 15.56 -1.97 11.90
C THR A 161 15.83 -3.31 12.61
N ASP A 162 15.07 -3.64 13.66
CA ASP A 162 15.24 -4.83 14.51
C ASP A 162 14.31 -6.00 14.13
N GLY A 163 13.61 -5.91 12.99
CA GLY A 163 12.63 -6.89 12.55
C GLY A 163 11.30 -6.79 13.30
N THR A 164 10.91 -5.60 13.72
CA THR A 164 9.58 -5.29 14.28
C THR A 164 8.47 -5.51 13.24
N LEU A 165 8.76 -5.25 11.97
CA LEU A 165 7.91 -5.55 10.80
C LEU A 165 8.32 -6.84 10.12
#